data_dbf2cb5d1fb593a0a854b76f404d88e5
#
_entry.id   dbf2cb5d1fb593a0a854b76f404d88e5
#
_cell.length_a   1.000
_cell.length_b   1.000
_cell.length_c   1.000
_cell.angle_alpha   90.00
_cell.angle_beta   90.00
_cell.angle_gamma   90.00
#
_symmetry.space_group_name_H-M   'P 1'
#
loop_
_entity.id
_entity.type
_entity.pdbx_description
1 polymer ?
#
loop_
_entity_poly.entity_id
_entity_poly.type
_entity_poly.pdbx_seq_one_letter_code
_entity_poly.pdbx_strand_id
1 'polypeptide(L)'
;MTARRRAVRVALLLVGVAFAAVVALTLSFLADDRRDHARVAAAESSLVASPFGPIEFARGGGAAVPGAPRAPVVLVVHGSGGGHDQGQLIARAVLDERFEWIAPSRFGYLRSALPDGATFEAQAHAYAHLLDQLGIERVAVLALSHGGPSALLFALLH
;
A
#
# COMPACT_ATOMS: atom_id res chain seq x y z
N MET A 1 17.12 -31.67 -49.04
CA MET A 1 16.88 -31.50 -47.59
C MET A 1 15.53 -32.12 -47.30
N THR A 2 15.45 -33.17 -46.46
CA THR A 2 14.21 -33.92 -46.21
C THR A 2 13.18 -33.04 -45.43
N ALA A 3 11.89 -33.23 -45.71
CA ALA A 3 10.80 -32.52 -45.02
C ALA A 3 10.93 -32.56 -43.47
N ARG A 4 11.38 -33.70 -42.93
CA ARG A 4 11.66 -33.91 -41.51
C ARG A 4 12.72 -32.93 -40.96
N ARG A 5 13.80 -32.67 -41.69
CA ARG A 5 14.85 -31.72 -41.26
C ARG A 5 14.34 -30.28 -41.26
N ARG A 6 13.43 -29.93 -42.19
CA ARG A 6 12.78 -28.60 -42.20
C ARG A 6 11.85 -28.46 -41.00
N ALA A 7 11.01 -29.45 -40.71
CA ALA A 7 10.11 -29.44 -39.55
C ALA A 7 10.86 -29.30 -38.22
N VAL A 8 11.97 -30.04 -38.05
CA VAL A 8 12.82 -29.91 -36.83
C VAL A 8 13.42 -28.52 -36.69
N ARG A 9 13.91 -27.93 -37.79
CA ARG A 9 14.46 -26.55 -37.73
C ARG A 9 13.40 -25.52 -37.39
N VAL A 10 12.18 -25.63 -37.96
CA VAL A 10 11.06 -24.74 -37.63
C VAL A 10 10.66 -24.91 -36.16
N ALA A 11 10.55 -26.15 -35.67
CA ALA A 11 10.24 -26.38 -34.26
C ALA A 11 11.30 -25.79 -33.32
N LEU A 12 12.60 -25.96 -33.63
CA LEU A 12 13.68 -25.37 -32.84
C LEU A 12 13.65 -23.82 -32.85
N LEU A 13 13.34 -23.22 -34.01
CA LEU A 13 13.16 -21.78 -34.10
C LEU A 13 11.99 -21.26 -33.26
N LEU A 14 10.84 -21.96 -33.31
CA LEU A 14 9.67 -21.62 -32.51
C LEU A 14 9.96 -21.73 -31.01
N VAL A 15 10.64 -22.79 -30.58
CA VAL A 15 11.07 -22.95 -29.19
C VAL A 15 12.05 -21.81 -28.79
N GLY A 16 13.01 -21.49 -29.66
CA GLY A 16 13.95 -20.37 -29.39
C GLY A 16 13.25 -19.02 -29.28
N VAL A 17 12.27 -18.74 -30.16
CA VAL A 17 11.46 -17.51 -30.07
C VAL A 17 10.61 -17.47 -28.80
N ALA A 18 9.96 -18.58 -28.47
CA ALA A 18 9.17 -18.67 -27.23
C ALA A 18 10.03 -18.47 -25.97
N PHE A 19 11.22 -19.09 -25.94
CA PHE A 19 12.17 -18.90 -24.86
C PHE A 19 12.64 -17.45 -24.74
N ALA A 20 13.01 -16.84 -25.88
CA ALA A 20 13.42 -15.43 -25.89
C ALA A 20 12.29 -14.50 -25.42
N ALA A 21 11.04 -14.75 -25.79
CA ALA A 21 9.89 -14.00 -25.34
C ALA A 21 9.67 -14.15 -23.81
N VAL A 22 9.78 -15.35 -23.27
CA VAL A 22 9.69 -15.58 -21.81
C VAL A 22 10.80 -14.83 -21.07
N VAL A 23 12.04 -14.90 -21.56
CA VAL A 23 13.16 -14.17 -20.96
C VAL A 23 12.92 -12.64 -21.00
N ALA A 24 12.47 -12.12 -22.13
CA ALA A 24 12.18 -10.70 -22.27
C ALA A 24 11.07 -10.23 -21.32
N LEU A 25 9.98 -10.99 -21.21
CA LEU A 25 8.89 -10.71 -20.28
C LEU A 25 9.35 -10.77 -18.82
N THR A 26 10.15 -11.75 -18.46
CA THR A 26 10.71 -11.87 -17.11
C THR A 26 11.62 -10.68 -16.77
N LEU A 27 12.50 -10.29 -17.69
CA LEU A 27 13.37 -9.13 -17.49
C LEU A 27 12.58 -7.82 -17.40
N SER A 28 11.55 -7.65 -18.20
CA SER A 28 10.64 -6.50 -18.12
C SER A 28 9.94 -6.45 -16.76
N PHE A 29 9.36 -7.56 -16.33
CA PHE A 29 8.71 -7.68 -15.02
C PHE A 29 9.67 -7.32 -13.87
N LEU A 30 10.88 -7.89 -13.86
CA LEU A 30 11.88 -7.59 -12.84
C LEU A 30 12.35 -6.12 -12.86
N ALA A 31 12.38 -5.51 -14.04
CA ALA A 31 12.73 -4.08 -14.16
C ALA A 31 11.61 -3.19 -13.63
N ASP A 32 10.36 -3.52 -13.91
CA ASP A 32 9.19 -2.78 -13.43
C ASP A 32 9.03 -2.93 -11.91
N ASP A 33 9.18 -4.16 -11.38
CA ASP A 33 9.18 -4.46 -9.95
C ASP A 33 10.23 -3.61 -9.19
N ARG A 34 11.47 -3.54 -9.72
CA ARG A 34 12.52 -2.69 -9.12
C ARG A 34 12.17 -1.20 -9.15
N ARG A 35 11.54 -0.72 -10.23
CA ARG A 35 11.10 0.69 -10.34
C ARG A 35 10.02 1.00 -9.33
N ASP A 36 9.06 0.08 -9.14
CA ASP A 36 7.96 0.27 -8.22
C ASP A 36 8.46 0.24 -6.76
N HIS A 37 9.36 -0.68 -6.41
CA HIS A 37 10.02 -0.67 -5.11
C HIS A 37 10.81 0.62 -4.86
N ALA A 38 11.51 1.14 -5.86
CA ALA A 38 12.24 2.40 -5.74
C ALA A 38 11.30 3.61 -5.56
N ARG A 39 10.15 3.62 -6.24
CA ARG A 39 9.13 4.66 -6.06
C ARG A 39 8.54 4.65 -4.66
N VAL A 40 8.19 3.46 -4.15
CA VAL A 40 7.64 3.31 -2.79
C VAL A 40 8.68 3.72 -1.75
N ALA A 41 9.95 3.33 -1.93
CA ALA A 41 11.03 3.72 -1.03
C ALA A 41 11.32 5.24 -1.06
N ALA A 42 11.07 5.91 -2.19
CA ALA A 42 11.20 7.37 -2.33
C ALA A 42 9.94 8.15 -1.90
N ALA A 43 8.83 7.47 -1.65
CA ALA A 43 7.60 8.12 -1.19
C ALA A 43 7.79 8.67 0.23
N GLU A 44 7.34 9.92 0.43
CA GLU A 44 7.40 10.52 1.76
C GLU A 44 6.48 9.78 2.72
N SER A 45 7.09 9.15 3.73
CA SER A 45 6.40 8.49 4.82
C SER A 45 7.14 8.71 6.12
N SER A 46 6.40 8.60 7.22
CA SER A 46 6.90 8.76 8.58
C SER A 46 6.75 7.46 9.36
N LEU A 47 7.52 7.33 10.44
CA LEU A 47 7.42 6.22 11.38
C LEU A 47 7.01 6.74 12.75
N VAL A 48 6.08 6.05 13.38
CA VAL A 48 5.70 6.24 14.80
C VAL A 48 6.03 4.95 15.55
N ALA A 49 6.68 5.10 16.69
CA ALA A 49 6.87 3.98 17.61
C ALA A 49 5.54 3.62 18.28
N SER A 50 5.26 2.32 18.43
CA SER A 50 4.07 1.84 19.11
C SER A 50 4.36 0.59 19.94
N PRO A 51 3.45 0.20 20.85
CA PRO A 51 3.55 -1.09 21.57
C PRO A 51 3.59 -2.32 20.64
N PHE A 52 3.17 -2.15 19.38
CA PHE A 52 3.16 -3.19 18.34
C PHE A 52 4.40 -3.14 17.43
N GLY A 53 5.41 -2.32 17.76
CA GLY A 53 6.53 -1.98 16.89
C GLY A 53 6.27 -0.73 16.03
N PRO A 54 7.20 -0.35 15.16
CA PRO A 54 7.05 0.83 14.31
C PRO A 54 5.85 0.72 13.37
N ILE A 55 5.10 1.82 13.24
CA ILE A 55 4.02 2.00 12.28
C ILE A 55 4.45 3.04 11.27
N GLU A 56 4.51 2.65 10.01
CA GLU A 56 4.74 3.57 8.90
C GLU A 56 3.42 4.16 8.42
N PHE A 57 3.44 5.46 8.07
CA PHE A 57 2.28 6.12 7.51
C PHE A 57 2.69 7.27 6.59
N ALA A 58 1.82 7.60 5.66
CA ALA A 58 1.83 8.86 4.93
C ALA A 58 0.65 9.73 5.36
N ARG A 59 0.79 11.05 5.16
CA ARG A 59 -0.29 12.01 5.41
C ARG A 59 -0.33 13.05 4.31
N GLY A 60 -1.47 13.67 4.11
CA GLY A 60 -1.61 14.75 3.12
C GLY A 60 -3.01 15.34 3.11
N GLY A 61 -3.28 16.19 2.13
CA GLY A 61 -4.53 16.96 2.07
C GLY A 61 -4.62 18.05 3.15
N GLY A 62 -5.82 18.47 3.48
CA GLY A 62 -6.06 19.43 4.56
C GLY A 62 -5.54 20.82 4.25
N ALA A 63 -5.81 21.35 3.03
CA ALA A 63 -5.45 22.69 2.66
C ALA A 63 -5.95 23.69 3.75
N ALA A 64 -5.00 24.41 4.36
CA ALA A 64 -5.34 25.37 5.39
C ALA A 64 -6.17 26.53 4.78
N VAL A 65 -7.40 26.66 5.23
CA VAL A 65 -8.26 27.80 4.88
C VAL A 65 -8.17 28.80 6.04
N PRO A 66 -7.68 30.02 5.82
CA PRO A 66 -7.59 31.03 6.88
C PRO A 66 -8.94 31.25 7.58
N GLY A 67 -8.97 31.12 8.91
CA GLY A 67 -10.18 31.30 9.71
C GLY A 67 -11.16 30.11 9.72
N ALA A 68 -10.90 29.02 8.99
CA ALA A 68 -11.70 27.82 9.06
C ALA A 68 -11.22 26.88 10.21
N PRO A 69 -12.11 26.01 10.73
CA PRO A 69 -11.73 24.92 11.61
C PRO A 69 -10.71 23.99 10.94
N ARG A 70 -9.98 23.20 11.77
CA ARG A 70 -9.10 22.16 11.24
C ARG A 70 -9.85 21.25 10.25
N ALA A 71 -9.19 20.88 9.17
CA ALA A 71 -9.75 19.98 8.17
C ALA A 71 -10.20 18.66 8.80
N PRO A 72 -11.36 18.09 8.39
CA PRO A 72 -11.76 16.75 8.83
C PRO A 72 -10.72 15.73 8.37
N VAL A 73 -10.38 14.79 9.25
CA VAL A 73 -9.35 13.78 9.01
C VAL A 73 -9.99 12.46 8.58
N VAL A 74 -9.39 11.80 7.61
CA VAL A 74 -9.78 10.47 7.14
C VAL A 74 -8.64 9.49 7.33
N LEU A 75 -8.87 8.41 8.10
CA LEU A 75 -7.99 7.25 8.17
C LEU A 75 -8.22 6.39 6.94
N VAL A 76 -7.21 6.21 6.10
CA VAL A 76 -7.32 5.47 4.84
C VAL A 76 -6.57 4.16 4.95
N VAL A 77 -7.31 3.06 5.06
CA VAL A 77 -6.77 1.71 5.28
C VAL A 77 -6.68 0.95 3.97
N HIS A 78 -5.46 0.60 3.55
CA HIS A 78 -5.18 -0.09 2.30
C HIS A 78 -5.59 -1.57 2.30
N GLY A 79 -5.69 -2.17 1.10
CA GLY A 79 -5.97 -3.59 0.87
C GLY A 79 -4.70 -4.47 0.92
N SER A 80 -4.73 -5.61 0.21
CA SER A 80 -3.61 -6.58 0.19
C SER A 80 -2.45 -6.20 -0.72
N GLY A 81 -2.63 -5.26 -1.64
CA GLY A 81 -1.67 -5.00 -2.73
C GLY A 81 -0.69 -3.86 -2.47
N GLY A 82 -0.66 -3.27 -1.27
CA GLY A 82 0.23 -2.13 -1.01
C GLY A 82 0.30 -1.78 0.47
N GLY A 83 0.89 -0.65 0.79
CA GLY A 83 0.98 -0.07 2.12
C GLY A 83 0.41 1.35 2.13
N HIS A 84 1.11 2.27 2.81
CA HIS A 84 0.74 3.70 2.83
C HIS A 84 0.63 4.30 1.42
N ASP A 85 1.41 3.83 0.47
CA ASP A 85 1.39 4.23 -0.95
C ASP A 85 0.03 3.93 -1.62
N GLN A 86 -0.53 2.74 -1.41
CA GLN A 86 -1.88 2.42 -1.88
C GLN A 86 -2.94 3.28 -1.16
N GLY A 87 -2.80 3.47 0.16
CA GLY A 87 -3.68 4.35 0.93
C GLY A 87 -3.64 5.79 0.43
N GLN A 88 -2.47 6.32 0.10
CA GLN A 88 -2.28 7.63 -0.51
C GLN A 88 -2.94 7.73 -1.89
N LEU A 89 -2.80 6.69 -2.73
CA LEU A 89 -3.45 6.64 -4.04
C LEU A 89 -4.98 6.68 -3.91
N ILE A 90 -5.53 5.90 -2.98
CA ILE A 90 -6.97 5.88 -2.68
C ILE A 90 -7.43 7.26 -2.21
N ALA A 91 -6.72 7.85 -1.23
CA ALA A 91 -7.05 9.17 -0.72
C ALA A 91 -7.13 10.22 -1.83
N ARG A 92 -6.11 10.29 -2.68
CA ARG A 92 -6.05 11.25 -3.80
C ARG A 92 -7.11 10.99 -4.87
N ALA A 93 -7.59 9.75 -5.02
CA ALA A 93 -8.61 9.40 -5.99
C ALA A 93 -10.04 9.75 -5.56
N VAL A 94 -10.32 9.73 -4.24
CA VAL A 94 -11.69 9.83 -3.74
C VAL A 94 -11.94 10.98 -2.77
N LEU A 95 -10.90 11.57 -2.16
CA LEU A 95 -11.06 12.66 -1.23
C LEU A 95 -10.77 14.01 -1.91
N ASP A 96 -11.57 14.99 -1.52
CA ASP A 96 -11.35 16.39 -1.85
C ASP A 96 -10.18 16.96 -1.02
N GLU A 97 -9.48 17.99 -1.50
CA GLU A 97 -8.36 18.65 -0.82
C GLU A 97 -8.72 19.25 0.54
N ARG A 98 -10.01 19.43 0.83
CA ARG A 98 -10.53 19.88 2.13
C ARG A 98 -10.38 18.83 3.23
N PHE A 99 -10.15 17.58 2.90
CA PHE A 99 -9.91 16.51 3.87
C PHE A 99 -8.41 16.32 4.09
N GLU A 100 -8.00 16.26 5.36
CA GLU A 100 -6.71 15.67 5.71
C GLU A 100 -6.84 14.15 5.70
N TRP A 101 -5.83 13.43 5.26
CA TRP A 101 -5.83 11.98 5.30
C TRP A 101 -4.55 11.43 5.94
N ILE A 102 -4.72 10.31 6.65
CA ILE A 102 -3.66 9.51 7.25
C ILE A 102 -3.76 8.11 6.67
N ALA A 103 -2.70 7.65 6.00
CA ALA A 103 -2.65 6.35 5.36
C ALA A 103 -1.55 5.49 6.00
N PRO A 104 -1.85 4.66 7.00
CA PRO A 104 -0.87 3.75 7.59
C PRO A 104 -0.59 2.56 6.69
N SER A 105 0.65 2.05 6.70
CA SER A 105 0.97 0.70 6.28
C SER A 105 0.52 -0.27 7.38
N ARG A 106 -0.29 -1.26 7.03
CA ARG A 106 -0.74 -2.28 7.99
C ARG A 106 0.43 -3.16 8.43
N PHE A 107 0.22 -3.96 9.46
CA PHE A 107 1.22 -4.90 9.97
C PHE A 107 1.86 -5.75 8.86
N GLY A 108 3.18 -5.82 8.85
CA GLY A 108 3.95 -6.57 7.87
C GLY A 108 4.05 -5.93 6.48
N TYR A 109 3.49 -4.73 6.27
CA TYR A 109 3.62 -4.01 5.01
C TYR A 109 4.67 -2.91 5.11
N LEU A 110 5.53 -2.84 4.10
CA LEU A 110 6.61 -1.86 3.98
C LEU A 110 7.47 -1.81 5.25
N ARG A 111 7.52 -0.66 5.95
CA ARG A 111 8.32 -0.48 7.17
C ARG A 111 7.53 -0.67 8.47
N SER A 112 6.23 -1.02 8.37
CA SER A 112 5.45 -1.37 9.56
C SER A 112 5.84 -2.75 10.09
N ALA A 113 5.95 -2.86 11.41
CA ALA A 113 6.25 -4.13 12.07
C ALA A 113 5.14 -5.18 11.81
N LEU A 114 5.53 -6.45 11.89
CA LEU A 114 4.60 -7.58 12.04
C LEU A 114 4.82 -8.14 13.43
N PRO A 115 4.00 -7.75 14.44
CA PRO A 115 4.16 -8.25 15.80
C PRO A 115 3.75 -9.74 15.90
N ASP A 116 4.34 -10.43 16.86
CA ASP A 116 3.92 -11.79 17.22
C ASP A 116 2.44 -11.75 17.65
N GLY A 117 1.64 -12.68 17.11
CA GLY A 117 0.20 -12.73 17.39
C GLY A 117 -0.60 -11.58 16.76
N ALA A 118 -0.15 -11.01 15.64
CA ALA A 118 -0.87 -9.99 14.90
C ALA A 118 -2.30 -10.44 14.56
N THR A 119 -3.29 -9.62 14.96
CA THR A 119 -4.72 -9.81 14.67
C THR A 119 -5.29 -8.53 14.07
N PHE A 120 -6.49 -8.60 13.51
CA PHE A 120 -7.20 -7.39 13.06
C PHE A 120 -7.55 -6.46 14.23
N GLU A 121 -7.77 -7.00 15.41
CA GLU A 121 -8.02 -6.21 16.63
C GLU A 121 -6.75 -5.48 17.08
N ALA A 122 -5.61 -6.17 17.14
CA ALA A 122 -4.32 -5.53 17.41
C ALA A 122 -4.00 -4.44 16.38
N GLN A 123 -4.33 -4.66 15.12
CA GLN A 123 -4.19 -3.65 14.06
C GLN A 123 -5.11 -2.44 14.30
N ALA A 124 -6.34 -2.65 14.79
CA ALA A 124 -7.26 -1.57 15.15
C ALA A 124 -6.69 -0.72 16.31
N HIS A 125 -6.16 -1.35 17.35
CA HIS A 125 -5.48 -0.65 18.45
C HIS A 125 -4.23 0.10 17.97
N ALA A 126 -3.49 -0.45 17.00
CA ALA A 126 -2.35 0.25 16.41
C ALA A 126 -2.76 1.53 15.66
N TYR A 127 -3.92 1.54 15.00
CA TYR A 127 -4.47 2.76 14.39
C TYR A 127 -4.82 3.80 15.44
N ALA A 128 -5.49 3.41 16.52
CA ALA A 128 -5.81 4.31 17.62
C ALA A 128 -4.53 4.95 18.19
N HIS A 129 -3.53 4.11 18.49
CA HIS A 129 -2.24 4.61 18.98
C HIS A 129 -1.58 5.60 18.01
N LEU A 130 -1.59 5.31 16.71
CA LEU A 130 -1.07 6.23 15.69
C LEU A 130 -1.78 7.58 15.74
N LEU A 131 -3.11 7.58 15.79
CA LEU A 131 -3.92 8.81 15.83
C LEU A 131 -3.68 9.60 17.10
N ASP A 132 -3.55 8.94 18.26
CA ASP A 132 -3.19 9.56 19.55
C ASP A 132 -1.84 10.27 19.47
N GLN A 133 -0.81 9.61 18.89
CA GLN A 133 0.51 10.21 18.68
C GLN A 133 0.49 11.42 17.74
N LEU A 134 -0.48 11.48 16.84
CA LEU A 134 -0.68 12.60 15.92
C LEU A 134 -1.62 13.68 16.49
N GLY A 135 -2.16 13.51 17.71
CA GLY A 135 -3.11 14.41 18.33
C GLY A 135 -4.43 14.53 17.55
N ILE A 136 -4.90 13.39 16.99
CA ILE A 136 -6.12 13.32 16.19
C ILE A 136 -7.19 12.57 16.99
N GLU A 137 -8.19 13.30 17.48
CA GLU A 137 -9.25 12.76 18.34
C GLU A 137 -10.40 12.13 17.56
N ARG A 138 -10.62 12.55 16.32
CA ARG A 138 -11.77 12.12 15.50
C ARG A 138 -11.38 11.95 14.06
N VAL A 139 -11.79 10.82 13.46
CA VAL A 139 -11.58 10.52 12.05
C VAL A 139 -12.82 9.90 11.42
N ALA A 140 -13.00 10.12 10.12
CA ALA A 140 -13.75 9.21 9.28
C ALA A 140 -12.83 8.05 8.85
N VAL A 141 -13.40 6.89 8.54
CA VAL A 141 -12.62 5.72 8.10
C VAL A 141 -12.99 5.34 6.68
N LEU A 142 -11.99 5.23 5.84
CA LEU A 142 -12.10 4.71 4.48
C LEU A 142 -11.20 3.48 4.36
N ALA A 143 -11.75 2.35 3.95
CA ALA A 143 -10.99 1.11 3.83
C ALA A 143 -11.23 0.43 2.50
N LEU A 144 -10.20 -0.21 1.97
CA LEU A 144 -10.26 -1.00 0.75
C LEU A 144 -10.05 -2.48 1.05
N SER A 145 -10.92 -3.34 0.49
CA SER A 145 -10.72 -4.79 0.44
C SER A 145 -10.32 -5.38 1.81
N HIS A 146 -9.16 -6.01 1.89
CA HIS A 146 -8.62 -6.66 3.10
C HIS A 146 -8.27 -5.68 4.25
N GLY A 147 -8.31 -4.38 4.01
CA GLY A 147 -8.27 -3.37 5.07
C GLY A 147 -9.56 -3.29 5.89
N GLY A 148 -10.69 -3.74 5.32
CA GLY A 148 -12.03 -3.64 5.92
C GLY A 148 -12.12 -4.23 7.33
N PRO A 149 -11.70 -5.47 7.61
CA PRO A 149 -11.83 -6.08 8.93
C PRO A 149 -11.20 -5.26 10.06
N SER A 150 -9.97 -4.79 9.89
CA SER A 150 -9.30 -3.96 10.91
C SER A 150 -9.92 -2.55 11.02
N ALA A 151 -10.40 -1.99 9.92
CA ALA A 151 -11.07 -0.70 9.91
C ALA A 151 -12.44 -0.75 10.62
N LEU A 152 -13.22 -1.82 10.41
CA LEU A 152 -14.49 -2.04 11.11
C LEU A 152 -14.27 -2.25 12.60
N LEU A 153 -13.27 -3.05 13.00
CA LEU A 153 -12.93 -3.23 14.41
C LEU A 153 -12.47 -1.91 15.04
N PHE A 154 -11.67 -1.10 14.33
CA PHE A 154 -11.29 0.22 14.80
C PHE A 154 -12.53 1.10 15.08
N ALA A 155 -13.48 1.17 14.15
CA ALA A 155 -14.68 1.96 14.32
C ALA A 155 -15.63 1.44 15.42
N LEU A 156 -15.53 0.15 15.80
CA LEU A 156 -16.32 -0.45 16.88
C LEU A 156 -15.68 -0.26 18.26
N LEU A 157 -14.35 -0.22 18.33
CA LEU A 157 -13.59 -0.22 19.59
C LEU A 157 -13.14 1.17 20.03
N HIS A 158 -13.09 2.10 19.07
CA HIS A 158 -12.56 3.46 19.23
C HIS A 158 -13.47 4.50 18.59
#